data_5ef944f4b2cd02e7be5006cfa6992a52
#
_entry.id   5ef944f4b2cd02e7be5006cfa6992a52
#
_cell.length_a   1.000
_cell.length_b   1.000
_cell.length_c   1.000
_cell.angle_alpha   90.00
_cell.angle_beta   90.00
_cell.angle_gamma   90.00
#
_symmetry.space_group_name_H-M   'P 1'
#
loop_
_entity.id
_entity.type
_entity.pdbx_description
1 polymer ?
#
loop_
_entity_poly.entity_id
_entity_poly.type
_entity_poly.pdbx_seq_one_letter_code
_entity_poly.pdbx_strand_id
1 'polypeptide(L)'
;MAKYVYPAVFTPEDDYYIVKFPDIRNCFTQGKGLSDALEMANDALCLMLYQMEEDGETIPAPTDINDIHPEKGSFVSFVACDTLEYRKFFEKKSIKKTLTIPEWLNTIAERKNVNFSATLQEALIQKLGLSS
;
A
#
# COMPACT_ATOMS: atom_id res chain seq x y z
N MET A 1 -7.34 -0.46 -0.01
CA MET A 1 -6.48 0.71 0.21
C MET A 1 -6.39 0.96 1.69
N ALA A 2 -5.44 0.32 2.31
CA ALA A 2 -5.35 0.30 3.76
C ALA A 2 -3.93 0.04 4.22
N LYS A 3 -3.76 0.11 5.54
CA LYS A 3 -2.52 -0.28 6.20
C LYS A 3 -2.66 -1.73 6.65
N TYR A 4 -1.63 -2.51 6.35
CA TYR A 4 -1.58 -3.93 6.69
C TYR A 4 -0.30 -4.24 7.43
N VAL A 5 -0.38 -5.22 8.32
CA VAL A 5 0.79 -5.77 9.00
C VAL A 5 0.69 -7.29 8.92
N TYR A 6 1.73 -7.92 8.41
CA TYR A 6 1.81 -9.37 8.30
C TYR A 6 3.10 -9.88 8.90
N PRO A 7 3.07 -11.05 9.55
CA PRO A 7 4.30 -11.70 9.98
C PRO A 7 5.04 -12.27 8.78
N ALA A 8 6.35 -12.16 8.81
CA ALA A 8 7.23 -12.74 7.80
C ALA A 8 8.33 -13.54 8.47
N VAL A 9 8.71 -14.64 7.85
CA VAL A 9 9.78 -15.50 8.34
C VAL A 9 11.06 -15.13 7.61
N PHE A 10 12.09 -14.78 8.36
CA PHE A 10 13.40 -14.41 7.87
C PHE A 10 14.37 -15.55 8.12
N THR A 11 14.92 -16.09 7.05
CA THR A 11 15.87 -17.21 7.11
C THR A 11 17.25 -16.74 6.63
N PRO A 12 18.27 -16.72 7.50
CA PRO A 12 19.62 -16.37 7.09
C PRO A 12 20.17 -17.41 6.12
N GLU A 13 20.81 -16.94 5.05
CA GLU A 13 21.50 -17.81 4.10
C GLU A 13 22.70 -17.06 3.53
N ASP A 14 23.91 -17.41 4.00
CA ASP A 14 25.14 -16.69 3.69
C ASP A 14 25.01 -15.20 4.08
N ASP A 15 25.19 -14.28 3.13
CA ASP A 15 25.05 -12.85 3.37
C ASP A 15 23.62 -12.35 3.17
N TYR A 16 22.69 -13.25 2.84
CA TYR A 16 21.31 -12.91 2.49
C TYR A 16 20.33 -13.37 3.55
N TYR A 17 19.17 -12.72 3.56
CA TYR A 17 18.00 -13.22 4.27
C TYR A 17 16.94 -13.55 3.23
N ILE A 18 16.39 -14.76 3.33
CA ILE A 18 15.21 -15.14 2.56
C ILE A 18 14.00 -14.79 3.41
N VAL A 19 13.05 -14.09 2.83
CA VAL A 19 11.84 -13.62 3.52
C VAL A 19 10.63 -14.27 2.89
N LYS A 20 9.79 -14.90 3.71
CA LYS A 20 8.55 -15.53 3.27
C LYS A 20 7.38 -15.06 4.12
N PHE A 21 6.26 -14.77 3.47
CA PHE A 21 5.02 -14.39 4.14
C PHE A 21 4.07 -15.59 4.15
N PRO A 22 3.86 -16.23 5.32
CA PRO A 22 3.02 -17.43 5.38
C PRO A 22 1.57 -17.19 4.96
N ASP A 23 1.05 -15.98 5.18
CA ASP A 23 -0.35 -15.65 4.90
C ASP A 23 -0.63 -15.26 3.46
N ILE A 24 0.38 -14.89 2.71
CA ILE A 24 0.24 -14.39 1.34
C ILE A 24 0.87 -15.40 0.37
N ARG A 25 0.05 -15.97 -0.50
CA ARG A 25 0.53 -16.95 -1.48
C ARG A 25 1.56 -16.33 -2.42
N ASN A 26 2.65 -17.04 -2.64
CA ASN A 26 3.74 -16.63 -3.55
C ASN A 26 4.41 -15.31 -3.18
N CYS A 27 4.30 -14.89 -1.92
CA CYS A 27 4.94 -13.67 -1.46
C CYS A 27 6.24 -14.02 -0.73
N PHE A 28 7.35 -13.88 -1.42
CA PHE A 28 8.67 -14.14 -0.87
C PHE A 28 9.68 -13.24 -1.59
N THR A 29 10.78 -12.99 -0.91
CA THR A 29 11.85 -12.17 -1.45
C THR A 29 13.16 -12.48 -0.76
N GLN A 30 14.21 -11.77 -1.11
CA GLN A 30 15.48 -11.87 -0.41
C GLN A 30 16.18 -10.51 -0.42
N GLY A 31 17.05 -10.30 0.54
CA GLY A 31 17.84 -9.08 0.63
C GLY A 31 19.19 -9.37 1.22
N LYS A 32 20.18 -8.57 0.85
CA LYS A 32 21.53 -8.67 1.36
C LYS A 32 21.65 -7.86 2.66
N GLY A 33 21.78 -8.58 3.77
CA GLY A 33 21.74 -7.96 5.08
C GLY A 33 20.33 -7.64 5.55
N LEU A 34 20.21 -7.30 6.83
CA LEU A 34 18.89 -7.12 7.45
C LEU A 34 18.12 -5.91 6.93
N SER A 35 18.81 -4.78 6.76
CA SER A 35 18.19 -3.54 6.29
C SER A 35 17.59 -3.72 4.90
N ASP A 36 18.35 -4.29 3.99
CA ASP A 36 17.89 -4.56 2.62
C ASP A 36 16.76 -5.59 2.60
N ALA A 37 16.86 -6.63 3.43
CA ALA A 37 15.81 -7.65 3.52
C ALA A 37 14.48 -7.05 3.98
N LEU A 38 14.49 -6.12 4.94
CA LEU A 38 13.28 -5.44 5.40
C LEU A 38 12.68 -4.56 4.32
N GLU A 39 13.50 -3.85 3.57
CA GLU A 39 13.05 -3.04 2.44
C GLU A 39 12.41 -3.92 1.35
N MET A 40 13.10 -5.00 0.99
CA MET A 40 12.60 -5.94 -0.02
C MET A 40 11.32 -6.63 0.45
N ALA A 41 11.21 -6.94 1.74
CA ALA A 41 10.01 -7.53 2.31
C ALA A 41 8.82 -6.56 2.21
N ASN A 42 9.02 -5.29 2.54
CA ASN A 42 7.99 -4.26 2.39
C ASN A 42 7.54 -4.15 0.93
N ASP A 43 8.48 -4.07 -0.01
CA ASP A 43 8.17 -3.95 -1.43
C ASP A 43 7.38 -5.16 -1.95
N ALA A 44 7.79 -6.37 -1.58
CA ALA A 44 7.12 -7.58 -2.00
C ALA A 44 5.70 -7.66 -1.45
N LEU A 45 5.53 -7.34 -0.17
CA LEU A 45 4.21 -7.33 0.47
C LEU A 45 3.28 -6.30 -0.18
N CYS A 46 3.77 -5.08 -0.37
CA CYS A 46 2.99 -4.01 -0.98
C CYS A 46 2.56 -4.36 -2.40
N LEU A 47 3.46 -4.92 -3.20
CA LEU A 47 3.15 -5.33 -4.57
C LEU A 47 2.04 -6.38 -4.59
N MET A 48 2.14 -7.39 -3.75
CA MET A 48 1.15 -8.47 -3.72
C MET A 48 -0.20 -7.98 -3.22
N LEU A 49 -0.23 -7.18 -2.16
CA LEU A 49 -1.48 -6.64 -1.62
C LEU A 49 -2.14 -5.65 -2.58
N TYR A 50 -1.34 -4.81 -3.22
CA TYR A 50 -1.83 -3.89 -4.26
C TYR A 50 -2.50 -4.69 -5.39
N GLN A 51 -1.85 -5.74 -5.87
CA GLN A 51 -2.41 -6.58 -6.93
C GLN A 51 -3.69 -7.28 -6.49
N MET A 52 -3.74 -7.77 -5.25
CA MET A 52 -4.93 -8.41 -4.71
C MET A 52 -6.10 -7.41 -4.60
N GLU A 53 -5.83 -6.17 -4.19
CA GLU A 53 -6.84 -5.11 -4.18
C GLU A 53 -7.37 -4.82 -5.59
N GLU A 54 -6.48 -4.73 -6.57
CA GLU A 54 -6.86 -4.49 -7.97
C GLU A 54 -7.73 -5.62 -8.53
N ASP A 55 -7.42 -6.85 -8.18
CA ASP A 55 -8.15 -8.03 -8.66
C ASP A 55 -9.43 -8.29 -7.86
N GLY A 56 -9.71 -7.53 -6.82
CA GLY A 56 -10.87 -7.72 -5.96
C GLY A 56 -10.79 -9.00 -5.13
N GLU A 57 -9.60 -9.52 -4.90
CA GLU A 57 -9.41 -10.72 -4.09
C GLU A 57 -9.59 -10.42 -2.60
N THR A 58 -10.01 -11.43 -1.86
CA THR A 58 -10.13 -11.33 -0.41
C THR A 58 -8.73 -11.26 0.20
N ILE A 59 -8.46 -10.20 0.97
CA ILE A 59 -7.19 -10.04 1.68
C ILE A 59 -7.24 -10.92 2.94
N PRO A 60 -6.32 -11.88 3.09
CA PRO A 60 -6.35 -12.78 4.24
C PRO A 60 -6.00 -12.05 5.54
N ALA A 61 -6.58 -12.51 6.64
CA ALA A 61 -6.20 -12.03 7.95
C ALA A 61 -4.80 -12.53 8.31
N PRO A 62 -3.98 -11.74 9.01
CA PRO A 62 -2.66 -12.19 9.42
C PRO A 62 -2.74 -13.27 10.49
N THR A 63 -1.87 -14.27 10.40
CA THR A 63 -1.70 -15.26 11.44
C THR A 63 -1.06 -14.60 12.66
N ASP A 64 -1.48 -15.03 13.87
CA ASP A 64 -0.85 -14.57 15.11
C ASP A 64 0.64 -14.96 15.05
N ILE A 65 1.52 -14.02 15.31
CA ILE A 65 2.97 -14.26 15.27
C ILE A 65 3.40 -15.37 16.23
N ASN A 66 2.65 -15.56 17.31
CA ASN A 66 2.93 -16.62 18.29
C ASN A 66 2.61 -18.03 17.76
N ASP A 67 1.81 -18.12 16.70
CA ASP A 67 1.44 -19.40 16.09
C ASP A 67 2.38 -19.79 14.94
N ILE A 68 3.36 -18.96 14.63
CA ILE A 68 4.36 -19.25 13.60
C ILE A 68 5.61 -19.79 14.27
N HIS A 69 6.02 -20.99 13.88
CA HIS A 69 7.18 -21.67 14.45
C HIS A 69 8.26 -21.80 13.36
N PRO A 70 9.18 -20.82 13.27
CA PRO A 70 10.23 -20.86 12.26
C PRO A 70 11.25 -21.93 12.58
N GLU A 71 11.96 -22.36 11.54
CA GLU A 71 13.06 -23.30 11.71
C GLU A 71 14.18 -22.68 12.54
N LYS A 72 15.01 -23.53 13.12
CA LYS A 72 16.16 -23.08 13.93
C LYS A 72 17.05 -22.16 13.09
N GLY A 73 17.38 -21.01 13.66
CA GLY A 73 18.18 -19.99 12.98
C GLY A 73 17.36 -18.95 12.24
N SER A 74 16.08 -19.24 11.98
CA SER A 74 15.15 -18.29 11.38
C SER A 74 14.42 -17.51 12.48
N PHE A 75 13.88 -16.35 12.12
CA PHE A 75 13.07 -15.55 13.06
C PHE A 75 11.87 -14.97 12.34
N VAL A 76 10.88 -14.54 13.12
CA VAL A 76 9.66 -13.92 12.61
C VAL A 76 9.67 -12.44 12.98
N SER A 77 9.32 -11.60 12.02
CA SER A 77 9.16 -10.17 12.25
C SER A 77 7.92 -9.68 11.55
N PHE A 78 7.33 -8.61 12.07
CA PHE A 78 6.23 -7.94 11.40
C PHE A 78 6.76 -7.08 10.27
N VAL A 79 6.01 -7.09 9.16
CA VAL A 79 6.28 -6.20 8.03
C VAL A 79 5.01 -5.42 7.75
N ALA A 80 5.12 -4.11 7.65
CA ALA A 80 4.00 -3.21 7.42
C ALA A 80 3.93 -2.81 5.95
N CYS A 81 2.72 -2.58 5.47
CA CYS A 81 2.47 -2.08 4.13
C CYS A 81 1.28 -1.12 4.15
N ASP A 82 1.44 0.03 3.50
CA ASP A 82 0.35 0.96 3.25
C ASP A 82 0.08 0.98 1.75
N THR A 83 -0.98 0.28 1.32
CA THR A 83 -1.30 0.21 -0.11
C THR A 83 -1.77 1.54 -0.66
N LEU A 84 -2.30 2.45 0.18
CA LEU A 84 -2.66 3.78 -0.27
C LEU A 84 -1.41 4.58 -0.66
N GLU A 85 -0.37 4.56 0.18
CA GLU A 85 0.89 5.24 -0.11
C GLU A 85 1.60 4.62 -1.32
N TYR A 86 1.56 3.29 -1.43
CA TYR A 86 2.07 2.57 -2.58
C TYR A 86 1.36 3.01 -3.86
N ARG A 87 0.04 3.13 -3.80
CA ARG A 87 -0.80 3.57 -4.92
C ARG A 87 -0.49 5.02 -5.33
N LYS A 88 -0.34 5.92 -4.38
CA LYS A 88 0.04 7.31 -4.64
C LYS A 88 1.37 7.41 -5.37
N PHE A 89 2.32 6.55 -5.02
CA PHE A 89 3.63 6.54 -5.65
C PHE A 89 3.57 6.03 -7.10
N PHE A 90 2.82 4.96 -7.36
CA PHE A 90 2.76 4.34 -8.68
C PHE A 90 1.66 4.90 -9.58
N GLU A 91 0.61 5.50 -9.00
CA GLU A 91 -0.51 6.08 -9.74
C GLU A 91 -0.56 7.60 -9.63
N LYS A 92 0.59 8.25 -9.66
CA LYS A 92 0.67 9.71 -9.49
C LYS A 92 0.31 10.52 -10.72
N LYS A 93 0.10 9.87 -11.86
CA LYS A 93 -0.27 10.55 -13.11
C LYS A 93 -1.66 11.16 -12.97
N SER A 94 -1.78 12.45 -13.30
CA SER A 94 -3.08 13.13 -13.31
C SER A 94 -3.93 12.69 -14.49
N ILE A 95 -5.22 12.52 -14.27
CA ILE A 95 -6.19 12.24 -15.31
C ILE A 95 -7.16 13.40 -15.43
N LYS A 96 -7.65 13.65 -16.65
CA LYS A 96 -8.67 14.67 -16.88
C LYS A 96 -10.06 14.09 -16.62
N LYS A 97 -10.93 14.89 -16.01
CA LYS A 97 -12.31 14.50 -15.75
C LYS A 97 -13.22 15.64 -16.14
N THR A 98 -14.17 15.34 -17.02
CA THR A 98 -15.16 16.32 -17.46
C THR A 98 -16.39 16.19 -16.59
N LEU A 99 -16.77 17.29 -15.94
CA LEU A 99 -17.87 17.32 -14.97
C LEU A 99 -18.84 18.46 -15.31
N THR A 100 -20.05 18.33 -14.81
CA THR A 100 -21.11 19.31 -15.03
C THR A 100 -21.51 19.94 -13.70
N ILE A 101 -21.60 21.25 -13.66
CA ILE A 101 -22.12 22.02 -12.52
C ILE A 101 -23.14 23.03 -13.01
N PRO A 102 -24.06 23.53 -12.14
CA PRO A 102 -24.98 24.58 -12.52
C PRO A 102 -24.28 25.83 -13.01
N GLU A 103 -24.84 26.48 -14.02
CA GLU A 103 -24.25 27.69 -14.60
C GLU A 103 -24.05 28.79 -13.56
N TRP A 104 -25.05 29.02 -12.69
CA TRP A 104 -24.94 30.05 -11.66
C TRP A 104 -23.77 29.82 -10.71
N LEU A 105 -23.52 28.56 -10.35
CA LEU A 105 -22.42 28.20 -9.47
C LEU A 105 -21.07 28.43 -10.18
N ASN A 106 -20.99 28.06 -11.43
CA ASN A 106 -19.81 28.28 -12.26
C ASN A 106 -19.49 29.78 -12.37
N THR A 107 -20.52 30.61 -12.58
CA THR A 107 -20.36 32.06 -12.68
C THR A 107 -19.75 32.66 -11.42
N ILE A 108 -20.26 32.27 -10.26
CA ILE A 108 -19.74 32.76 -8.98
C ILE A 108 -18.32 32.28 -8.73
N ALA A 109 -18.06 31.00 -9.00
CA ALA A 109 -16.74 30.41 -8.77
C ALA A 109 -15.66 31.05 -9.65
N GLU A 110 -15.97 31.28 -10.92
CA GLU A 110 -15.03 31.94 -11.83
C GLU A 110 -14.74 33.39 -11.42
N ARG A 111 -15.74 34.12 -10.98
CA ARG A 111 -15.57 35.50 -10.50
C ARG A 111 -14.67 35.58 -9.26
N LYS A 112 -14.66 34.52 -8.46
CA LYS A 112 -13.82 34.44 -7.26
C LYS A 112 -12.49 33.72 -7.50
N ASN A 113 -12.19 33.43 -8.77
CA ASN A 113 -10.94 32.79 -9.17
C ASN A 113 -10.69 31.45 -8.46
N VAL A 114 -11.75 30.64 -8.31
CA VAL A 114 -11.62 29.31 -7.68
C VAL A 114 -10.84 28.38 -8.59
N ASN A 115 -9.89 27.68 -7.99
CA ASN A 115 -9.18 26.60 -8.70
C ASN A 115 -10.05 25.33 -8.63
N PHE A 116 -10.73 25.00 -9.72
CA PHE A 116 -11.67 23.86 -9.78
C PHE A 116 -10.98 22.54 -9.51
N SER A 117 -9.81 22.32 -10.11
CA SER A 117 -9.07 21.07 -9.90
C SER A 117 -8.67 20.87 -8.45
N ALA A 118 -8.11 21.89 -7.82
CA ALA A 118 -7.71 21.83 -6.42
C ALA A 118 -8.92 21.62 -5.50
N THR A 119 -10.00 22.35 -5.76
CA THR A 119 -11.23 22.26 -4.98
C THR A 119 -11.84 20.86 -5.05
N LEU A 120 -11.87 20.26 -6.25
CA LEU A 120 -12.38 18.91 -6.44
C LEU A 120 -11.52 17.89 -5.68
N GLN A 121 -10.21 18.00 -5.79
CA GLN A 121 -9.30 17.10 -5.08
C GLN A 121 -9.47 17.18 -3.57
N GLU A 122 -9.54 18.38 -3.02
CA GLU A 122 -9.77 18.60 -1.59
C GLU A 122 -11.09 17.98 -1.13
N ALA A 123 -12.16 18.20 -1.90
CA ALA A 123 -13.47 17.67 -1.58
C ALA A 123 -13.48 16.14 -1.59
N LEU A 124 -12.82 15.53 -2.58
CA LEU A 124 -12.74 14.07 -2.68
C LEU A 124 -11.92 13.47 -1.53
N ILE A 125 -10.80 14.07 -1.21
CA ILE A 125 -9.95 13.63 -0.10
C ILE A 125 -10.74 13.68 1.21
N GLN A 126 -11.45 14.78 1.45
CA GLN A 126 -12.26 14.94 2.64
C GLN A 126 -13.41 13.93 2.69
N LYS A 127 -14.14 13.78 1.58
CA LYS A 127 -15.29 12.88 1.50
C LYS A 127 -14.91 11.43 1.73
N LEU A 128 -13.75 11.03 1.23
CA LEU A 128 -13.24 9.67 1.34
C LEU A 128 -12.46 9.42 2.62
N GLY A 129 -12.27 10.45 3.44
CA GLY A 129 -11.53 10.34 4.69
C GLY A 129 -10.05 10.03 4.52
N LEU A 130 -9.46 10.49 3.41
CA LEU A 130 -8.06 10.23 3.08
C LEU A 130 -7.17 11.37 3.59
N SER A 131 -5.90 11.05 3.79
CA SER A 131 -4.89 12.08 4.05
C SER A 131 -4.20 12.45 2.72
N SER A 132 -3.98 13.71 2.54
CA SER A 132 -3.34 14.24 1.33
C SER A 132 -1.83 13.94 1.25
#